data_808ea3a0b1c05327c390ff9feea9eaa1
#
_entry.id   808ea3a0b1c05327c390ff9feea9eaa1
#
_cell.length_a   1.000
_cell.length_b   1.000
_cell.length_c   1.000
_cell.angle_alpha   90.00
_cell.angle_beta   90.00
_cell.angle_gamma   90.00
#
_symmetry.space_group_name_H-M   'P 1'
#
loop_
_entity.id
_entity.type
_entity.pdbx_description
1 polymer ?
#
loop_
_entity_poly.entity_id
_entity_poly.type
_entity_poly.pdbx_seq_one_letter_code
_entity_poly.pdbx_strand_id
1 'polypeptide(L)'
;MAGSLRGESPGGTTITVDALASCNPSDYVTSSAISLCSASKYTTKSQSSASFTAPPLEWLQGTWSVTHSTLPMWRKAKNVRITYKIIPPVSPSGPTLLDDEVTSEPMQRSLLPQPKSIRGVDTPDGEGAWNWRGKGWLKIASSHWKVLGWGERGDEKWAVTWFAPSMFTPAGVDIYSSKKDGISEPLYKEILQAIEGLDAKEIADLAKAEMKEVKIEY
;
A
#
# COMPACT_ATOMS: atom_id res chain seq x y z
N MET A 1 -49.60 38.36 -48.58
CA MET A 1 -49.13 39.32 -47.58
C MET A 1 -48.52 38.56 -46.41
N ALA A 2 -47.34 38.91 -46.15
CA ALA A 2 -46.41 38.31 -45.26
C ALA A 2 -46.79 38.41 -43.76
N GLY A 3 -46.34 37.46 -42.99
CA GLY A 3 -46.33 37.54 -41.52
C GLY A 3 -45.38 36.48 -40.97
N SER A 4 -44.09 36.88 -40.94
CA SER A 4 -43.05 36.13 -40.25
C SER A 4 -43.18 36.35 -38.75
N LEU A 5 -43.18 35.29 -37.92
CA LEU A 5 -42.88 35.38 -36.52
C LEU A 5 -41.79 34.36 -36.21
N ARG A 6 -40.62 34.90 -35.82
CA ARG A 6 -39.49 34.16 -35.23
C ARG A 6 -39.86 33.79 -33.82
N GLY A 7 -39.67 32.52 -33.48
CA GLY A 7 -39.61 32.04 -32.12
C GLY A 7 -38.18 31.66 -31.79
N GLU A 8 -37.53 32.42 -30.94
CA GLU A 8 -36.22 32.07 -30.35
C GLU A 8 -36.42 30.99 -29.32
N SER A 9 -35.68 29.89 -29.44
CA SER A 9 -35.52 28.88 -28.43
C SER A 9 -34.35 29.25 -27.50
N PRO A 10 -34.50 29.12 -26.18
CA PRO A 10 -33.42 29.43 -25.25
C PRO A 10 -32.38 28.33 -25.23
N GLY A 11 -31.14 28.76 -25.07
CA GLY A 11 -29.94 28.00 -25.16
C GLY A 11 -29.88 26.75 -24.27
N GLY A 12 -29.64 25.64 -24.92
CA GLY A 12 -29.17 24.42 -24.26
C GLY A 12 -27.68 24.57 -23.91
N THR A 13 -27.40 24.70 -22.65
CA THR A 13 -26.04 24.59 -22.12
C THR A 13 -25.58 23.14 -22.28
N THR A 14 -24.75 22.89 -23.27
CA THR A 14 -24.04 21.63 -23.41
C THR A 14 -23.00 21.54 -22.32
N ILE A 15 -23.26 20.74 -21.30
CA ILE A 15 -22.24 20.35 -20.31
C ILE A 15 -21.38 19.29 -20.97
N THR A 16 -20.22 19.70 -21.45
CA THR A 16 -19.14 18.79 -21.83
C THR A 16 -18.59 18.17 -20.57
N VAL A 17 -18.90 16.91 -20.34
CA VAL A 17 -18.21 16.04 -19.35
C VAL A 17 -16.89 15.59 -19.97
N ASP A 18 -15.91 16.48 -19.99
CA ASP A 18 -14.51 16.14 -20.15
C ASP A 18 -13.87 16.12 -18.77
N ALA A 19 -13.78 14.95 -18.20
CA ALA A 19 -12.83 14.67 -17.11
C ALA A 19 -12.61 13.16 -16.98
N LEU A 20 -12.05 12.55 -18.02
CA LEU A 20 -11.20 11.40 -17.80
C LEU A 20 -9.87 11.92 -17.25
N ALA A 21 -9.82 12.17 -15.96
CA ALA A 21 -8.57 12.45 -15.28
C ALA A 21 -7.74 11.17 -15.29
N SER A 22 -6.87 11.05 -16.30
CA SER A 22 -5.72 10.17 -16.28
C SER A 22 -4.87 10.57 -15.07
N CYS A 23 -4.81 9.75 -14.03
CA CYS A 23 -3.90 9.95 -12.91
C CYS A 23 -2.47 9.78 -13.40
N ASN A 24 -1.83 10.87 -13.76
CA ASN A 24 -0.39 10.89 -14.05
C ASN A 24 0.38 10.79 -12.74
N PRO A 25 1.52 10.08 -12.68
CA PRO A 25 2.37 10.04 -11.48
C PRO A 25 2.80 11.41 -10.95
N SER A 26 2.80 12.44 -11.81
CA SER A 26 3.09 13.83 -11.44
C SER A 26 1.92 14.54 -10.74
N ASP A 27 0.71 14.01 -10.79
CA ASP A 27 -0.48 14.66 -10.19
C ASP A 27 -0.63 14.33 -8.69
N TYR A 28 0.18 13.40 -8.18
CA TYR A 28 0.19 13.06 -6.74
C TYR A 28 0.82 14.13 -5.85
N VAL A 29 1.48 15.14 -6.43
CA VAL A 29 2.19 16.19 -5.66
C VAL A 29 1.26 17.28 -5.12
N THR A 30 0.02 17.37 -5.59
CA THR A 30 -0.90 18.47 -5.23
C THR A 30 -2.24 18.06 -4.63
N SER A 31 -2.56 16.77 -4.54
CA SER A 31 -3.77 16.31 -3.85
C SER A 31 -3.48 16.09 -2.37
N SER A 32 -4.09 16.89 -1.51
CA SER A 32 -4.01 16.73 -0.05
C SER A 32 -4.75 15.49 0.46
N ALA A 33 -5.47 14.77 -0.39
CA ALA A 33 -6.25 13.60 -0.01
C ALA A 33 -5.50 12.30 -0.26
N ILE A 34 -5.42 11.46 0.78
CA ILE A 34 -4.90 10.09 0.68
C ILE A 34 -5.91 9.24 -0.11
N SER A 35 -5.44 8.57 -1.17
CA SER A 35 -6.24 7.64 -1.97
C SER A 35 -5.81 6.20 -1.71
N LEU A 36 -6.76 5.35 -1.33
CA LEU A 36 -6.55 3.93 -1.08
C LEU A 36 -7.50 3.09 -1.91
N CYS A 37 -7.07 1.88 -2.29
CA CYS A 37 -7.91 0.88 -2.93
C CYS A 37 -8.24 -0.27 -1.97
N SER A 38 -9.35 -0.95 -2.21
CA SER A 38 -9.68 -2.20 -1.50
C SER A 38 -8.87 -3.38 -2.03
N ALA A 39 -8.55 -4.35 -1.17
CA ALA A 39 -7.99 -5.62 -1.62
C ALA A 39 -9.01 -6.37 -2.50
N SER A 40 -8.54 -6.98 -3.60
CA SER A 40 -9.39 -7.53 -4.67
C SER A 40 -10.45 -8.53 -4.22
N LYS A 41 -10.20 -9.32 -3.17
CA LYS A 41 -11.19 -10.26 -2.63
C LYS A 41 -12.41 -9.59 -1.98
N TYR A 42 -12.31 -8.29 -1.67
CA TYR A 42 -13.40 -7.49 -1.07
C TYR A 42 -14.02 -6.52 -2.08
N THR A 43 -13.55 -6.51 -3.31
CA THR A 43 -14.10 -5.65 -4.36
C THR A 43 -15.28 -6.35 -4.99
N THR A 44 -16.50 -5.92 -4.72
CA THR A 44 -17.66 -6.33 -5.50
C THR A 44 -17.56 -5.72 -6.89
N LYS A 45 -17.91 -6.48 -7.94
CA LYS A 45 -17.81 -6.10 -9.36
C LYS A 45 -18.53 -4.81 -9.77
N SER A 46 -19.16 -4.11 -8.82
CA SER A 46 -20.01 -2.94 -9.05
C SER A 46 -19.37 -1.59 -8.76
N GLN A 47 -18.14 -1.55 -8.26
CA GLN A 47 -17.49 -0.29 -7.95
C GLN A 47 -16.32 -0.05 -8.88
N SER A 48 -16.53 0.80 -9.88
CA SER A 48 -15.44 1.53 -10.55
C SER A 48 -14.84 2.52 -9.55
N SER A 49 -14.02 2.00 -8.61
CA SER A 49 -13.12 2.86 -7.86
C SER A 49 -12.19 3.55 -8.86
N ALA A 50 -11.84 4.79 -8.60
CA ALA A 50 -10.78 5.48 -9.31
C ALA A 50 -9.64 4.48 -9.53
N SER A 51 -9.16 4.34 -10.77
CA SER A 51 -8.26 3.27 -11.18
C SER A 51 -7.01 3.28 -10.27
N PHE A 52 -6.90 2.29 -9.38
CA PHE A 52 -5.69 2.11 -8.61
C PHE A 52 -4.54 1.80 -9.57
N THR A 53 -3.46 2.53 -9.44
CA THR A 53 -2.22 2.24 -10.15
C THR A 53 -1.20 1.75 -9.13
N ALA A 54 -0.63 0.58 -9.37
CA ALA A 54 0.41 0.03 -8.52
C ALA A 54 1.66 0.90 -8.53
N PRO A 55 2.41 0.98 -7.41
CA PRO A 55 3.69 1.67 -7.43
C PRO A 55 4.65 1.01 -8.43
N PRO A 56 5.43 1.79 -9.19
CA PRO A 56 6.53 1.23 -9.98
C PRO A 56 7.48 0.45 -9.08
N LEU A 57 8.05 -0.66 -9.59
CA LEU A 57 8.98 -1.48 -8.80
C LEU A 57 10.21 -0.69 -8.34
N GLU A 58 10.69 0.23 -9.18
CA GLU A 58 11.80 1.13 -8.87
C GLU A 58 11.45 2.09 -7.72
N TRP A 59 10.16 2.48 -7.61
CA TRP A 59 9.69 3.31 -6.50
C TRP A 59 9.59 2.49 -5.20
N LEU A 60 9.12 1.24 -5.30
CA LEU A 60 8.98 0.33 -4.16
C LEU A 60 10.33 -0.19 -3.67
N GLN A 61 11.32 -0.31 -4.59
CA GLN A 61 12.66 -0.78 -4.26
C GLN A 61 13.32 0.12 -3.21
N GLY A 62 13.94 -0.51 -2.22
CA GLY A 62 14.62 0.19 -1.14
C GLY A 62 14.24 -0.37 0.23
N THR A 63 14.56 0.38 1.28
CA THR A 63 14.28 -0.03 2.65
C THR A 63 13.21 0.85 3.26
N TRP A 64 12.19 0.22 3.79
CA TRP A 64 11.04 0.85 4.42
C TRP A 64 11.01 0.58 5.91
N SER A 65 10.69 1.57 6.71
CA SER A 65 10.35 1.38 8.12
C SER A 65 8.88 1.03 8.25
N VAL A 66 8.55 -0.07 8.94
CA VAL A 66 7.17 -0.36 9.36
C VAL A 66 6.88 0.52 10.55
N THR A 67 6.01 1.50 10.38
CA THR A 67 5.76 2.53 11.40
C THR A 67 4.56 2.22 12.26
N HIS A 68 3.53 1.63 11.66
CA HIS A 68 2.32 1.18 12.33
C HIS A 68 1.87 -0.15 11.72
N SER A 69 1.24 -0.98 12.55
CA SER A 69 0.81 -2.31 12.15
C SER A 69 -0.36 -2.81 12.99
N THR A 70 -1.22 -3.60 12.36
CA THR A 70 -2.23 -4.39 13.07
C THR A 70 -1.68 -5.73 13.55
N LEU A 71 -0.49 -6.16 13.08
CA LEU A 71 0.10 -7.47 13.40
C LEU A 71 0.66 -7.51 14.84
N PRO A 72 0.18 -8.43 15.70
CA PRO A 72 0.63 -8.53 17.10
C PRO A 72 2.13 -8.84 17.24
N MET A 73 2.74 -9.48 16.23
CA MET A 73 4.15 -9.86 16.27
C MET A 73 5.08 -8.66 16.35
N TRP A 74 4.72 -7.54 15.72
CA TRP A 74 5.54 -6.32 15.74
C TRP A 74 5.49 -5.58 17.08
N ARG A 75 4.50 -5.84 17.94
CA ARG A 75 4.43 -5.28 19.30
C ARG A 75 5.54 -5.80 20.23
N LYS A 76 6.21 -6.89 19.84
CA LYS A 76 7.33 -7.51 20.59
C LYS A 76 8.68 -7.25 19.91
N ALA A 77 8.69 -6.42 18.88
CA ALA A 77 9.86 -6.06 18.10
C ALA A 77 9.99 -4.54 17.99
N LYS A 78 11.18 -4.07 17.66
CA LYS A 78 11.47 -2.69 17.28
C LYS A 78 12.30 -2.65 16.00
N ASN A 79 12.40 -1.46 15.41
CA ASN A 79 13.19 -1.22 14.20
C ASN A 79 12.85 -2.21 13.08
N VAL A 80 11.53 -2.48 12.91
CA VAL A 80 11.06 -3.38 11.85
C VAL A 80 11.24 -2.69 10.51
N ARG A 81 11.99 -3.32 9.62
CA ARG A 81 12.29 -2.81 8.29
C ARG A 81 12.09 -3.87 7.23
N ILE A 82 11.56 -3.45 6.10
CA ILE A 82 11.39 -4.29 4.92
C ILE A 82 12.27 -3.71 3.82
N THR A 83 13.05 -4.57 3.18
CA THR A 83 13.92 -4.19 2.07
C THR A 83 13.53 -4.97 0.83
N TYR A 84 13.10 -4.25 -0.19
CA TYR A 84 12.79 -4.82 -1.51
C TYR A 84 13.94 -4.58 -2.47
N LYS A 85 14.33 -5.62 -3.22
CA LYS A 85 15.29 -5.53 -4.32
C LYS A 85 14.71 -6.20 -5.55
N ILE A 86 14.81 -5.53 -6.69
CA ILE A 86 14.34 -6.06 -7.96
C ILE A 86 15.22 -7.23 -8.37
N ILE A 87 14.59 -8.36 -8.68
CA ILE A 87 15.23 -9.51 -9.33
C ILE A 87 14.79 -9.50 -10.79
N PRO A 88 15.71 -9.26 -11.73
CA PRO A 88 15.37 -9.23 -13.15
C PRO A 88 14.85 -10.59 -13.62
N PRO A 89 14.01 -10.62 -14.66
CA PRO A 89 13.49 -11.87 -15.22
C PRO A 89 14.64 -12.74 -15.77
N VAL A 90 14.54 -14.03 -15.56
CA VAL A 90 15.51 -15.02 -16.07
C VAL A 90 15.37 -15.22 -17.58
N SER A 91 14.19 -14.94 -18.13
CA SER A 91 13.89 -15.01 -19.56
C SER A 91 13.11 -13.76 -20.02
N PRO A 92 13.12 -13.39 -21.32
CA PRO A 92 12.44 -12.20 -21.81
C PRO A 92 10.92 -12.13 -21.49
N SER A 93 10.27 -13.30 -21.33
CA SER A 93 8.86 -13.41 -20.96
C SER A 93 8.62 -13.74 -19.49
N GLY A 94 9.68 -13.84 -18.70
CA GLY A 94 9.57 -14.14 -17.27
C GLY A 94 9.10 -12.94 -16.47
N PRO A 95 8.51 -13.17 -15.28
CA PRO A 95 8.15 -12.09 -14.38
C PRO A 95 9.38 -11.44 -13.74
N THR A 96 9.32 -10.15 -13.51
CA THR A 96 10.21 -9.46 -12.57
C THR A 96 9.78 -9.82 -11.15
N LEU A 97 10.71 -10.26 -10.33
CA LEU A 97 10.45 -10.66 -8.94
C LEU A 97 11.02 -9.62 -7.97
N LEU A 98 10.63 -9.70 -6.70
CA LEU A 98 11.26 -8.93 -5.63
C LEU A 98 11.94 -9.87 -4.63
N ASP A 99 13.19 -9.57 -4.28
CA ASP A 99 13.83 -10.11 -3.08
C ASP A 99 13.31 -9.29 -1.90
N ASP A 100 12.68 -9.95 -0.94
CA ASP A 100 12.07 -9.35 0.24
C ASP A 100 12.82 -9.82 1.49
N GLU A 101 13.37 -8.85 2.20
CA GLU A 101 14.03 -9.07 3.48
C GLU A 101 13.37 -8.22 4.57
N VAL A 102 12.75 -8.89 5.54
CA VAL A 102 12.23 -8.26 6.75
C VAL A 102 13.25 -8.41 7.87
N THR A 103 13.69 -7.29 8.44
CA THR A 103 14.57 -7.26 9.62
C THR A 103 13.87 -6.65 10.81
N SER A 104 14.17 -7.14 12.02
CA SER A 104 13.63 -6.59 13.26
C SER A 104 14.56 -6.87 14.43
N GLU A 105 14.44 -6.06 15.48
CA GLU A 105 15.15 -6.23 16.72
C GLU A 105 14.19 -6.60 17.86
N PRO A 106 14.59 -7.43 18.83
CA PRO A 106 13.77 -7.72 20.00
C PRO A 106 13.64 -6.48 20.90
N MET A 107 12.45 -6.29 21.51
CA MET A 107 12.20 -5.20 22.45
C MET A 107 13.11 -5.26 23.68
N GLN A 108 13.39 -6.45 24.17
CA GLN A 108 14.27 -6.67 25.33
C GLN A 108 15.71 -6.90 24.85
N ARG A 109 16.67 -6.25 25.53
CA ARG A 109 18.09 -6.53 25.30
C ARG A 109 18.37 -8.00 25.66
N SER A 110 18.69 -8.80 24.67
CA SER A 110 19.27 -10.12 24.86
C SER A 110 20.78 -9.99 25.03
N LEU A 111 21.40 -10.89 25.76
CA LEU A 111 22.86 -10.98 25.88
C LEU A 111 23.54 -11.21 24.52
N LEU A 112 22.78 -11.71 23.53
CA LEU A 112 23.16 -11.86 22.14
C LEU A 112 22.07 -11.24 21.24
N PRO A 113 22.04 -9.90 21.11
CA PRO A 113 21.06 -9.23 20.26
C PRO A 113 21.42 -9.49 18.80
N GLN A 114 20.82 -10.51 18.21
CA GLN A 114 20.87 -10.71 16.77
C GLN A 114 19.61 -10.12 16.15
N PRO A 115 19.72 -9.21 15.19
CA PRO A 115 18.57 -8.82 14.37
C PRO A 115 17.98 -10.08 13.75
N LYS A 116 16.67 -10.24 13.86
CA LYS A 116 15.99 -11.32 13.13
C LYS A 116 15.85 -10.88 11.68
N SER A 117 16.23 -11.75 10.76
CA SER A 117 16.03 -11.55 9.33
C SER A 117 15.17 -12.69 8.78
N ILE A 118 14.10 -12.32 8.08
CA ILE A 118 13.22 -13.22 7.34
C ILE A 118 13.36 -12.84 5.88
N ARG A 119 13.65 -13.81 5.03
CA ARG A 119 13.86 -13.58 3.59
C ARG A 119 12.92 -14.40 2.75
N GLY A 120 12.42 -13.80 1.69
CA GLY A 120 11.59 -14.45 0.70
C GLY A 120 11.76 -13.86 -0.69
N VAL A 121 10.90 -14.33 -1.58
CA VAL A 121 10.76 -13.81 -2.93
C VAL A 121 9.28 -13.55 -3.18
N ASP A 122 9.00 -12.40 -3.71
CA ASP A 122 7.68 -11.99 -4.16
C ASP A 122 7.53 -12.27 -5.65
N THR A 123 6.51 -13.02 -6.00
CA THR A 123 6.08 -13.24 -7.37
C THR A 123 4.84 -12.37 -7.62
N PRO A 124 4.81 -11.58 -8.71
CA PRO A 124 3.63 -10.76 -9.03
C PRO A 124 2.36 -11.60 -9.15
N ASP A 125 1.25 -11.10 -8.60
CA ASP A 125 -0.07 -11.73 -8.62
C ASP A 125 -1.18 -10.70 -8.83
N GLY A 126 -1.06 -9.93 -9.89
CA GLY A 126 -1.97 -8.85 -10.24
C GLY A 126 -1.41 -7.46 -9.96
N GLU A 127 -2.25 -6.45 -10.11
CA GLU A 127 -1.86 -5.06 -9.95
C GLU A 127 -1.59 -4.72 -8.48
N GLY A 128 -0.32 -4.43 -8.17
CA GLY A 128 0.12 -4.11 -6.82
C GLY A 128 -0.03 -5.24 -5.81
N ALA A 129 -0.10 -6.48 -6.29
CA ALA A 129 -0.23 -7.66 -5.45
C ALA A 129 0.87 -8.68 -5.73
N TRP A 130 1.25 -9.42 -4.70
CA TRP A 130 2.34 -10.41 -4.75
C TRP A 130 2.05 -11.63 -3.89
N ASN A 131 2.63 -12.75 -4.32
CA ASN A 131 2.74 -13.98 -3.55
C ASN A 131 4.17 -14.08 -3.02
N TRP A 132 4.35 -13.86 -1.73
CA TRP A 132 5.61 -14.06 -1.03
C TRP A 132 5.84 -15.53 -0.72
N ARG A 133 7.05 -16.00 -0.94
CA ARG A 133 7.51 -17.33 -0.51
C ARG A 133 8.85 -17.24 0.19
N GLY A 134 8.92 -17.81 1.38
CA GLY A 134 10.13 -17.82 2.19
C GLY A 134 11.30 -18.54 1.54
N LYS A 135 12.51 -18.13 1.88
CA LYS A 135 13.78 -18.76 1.51
C LYS A 135 14.29 -19.71 2.62
N GLY A 136 15.16 -20.62 2.24
CA GLY A 136 15.81 -21.53 3.18
C GLY A 136 14.80 -22.45 3.90
N TRP A 137 14.84 -22.48 5.22
CA TRP A 137 13.93 -23.28 6.04
C TRP A 137 12.48 -22.78 6.02
N LEU A 138 12.27 -21.53 5.62
CA LEU A 138 10.94 -20.91 5.48
C LEU A 138 10.27 -21.23 4.13
N LYS A 139 10.79 -22.10 3.29
CA LYS A 139 10.19 -22.42 1.98
C LYS A 139 8.74 -22.92 2.03
N ILE A 140 8.31 -23.43 3.18
CA ILE A 140 6.91 -23.85 3.40
C ILE A 140 5.98 -22.67 3.69
N ALA A 141 6.53 -21.52 4.09
CA ALA A 141 5.76 -20.34 4.39
C ALA A 141 5.44 -19.56 3.11
N SER A 142 4.21 -19.10 3.00
CA SER A 142 3.76 -18.22 1.94
C SER A 142 2.80 -17.18 2.51
N SER A 143 2.74 -16.02 1.88
CA SER A 143 1.81 -14.96 2.20
C SER A 143 1.40 -14.26 0.90
N HIS A 144 0.13 -13.94 0.78
CA HIS A 144 -0.34 -13.05 -0.28
C HIS A 144 -0.49 -11.64 0.29
N TRP A 145 0.07 -10.63 -0.38
CA TRP A 145 -0.03 -9.27 0.07
C TRP A 145 -0.26 -8.28 -1.09
N LYS A 146 -0.74 -7.11 -0.78
CA LYS A 146 -1.08 -6.07 -1.75
C LYS A 146 -0.80 -4.68 -1.18
N VAL A 147 -0.33 -3.77 -2.04
CA VAL A 147 -0.34 -2.33 -1.76
C VAL A 147 -1.77 -1.82 -1.90
N LEU A 148 -2.30 -1.20 -0.85
CA LEU A 148 -3.61 -0.55 -0.85
C LEU A 148 -3.52 0.91 -1.28
N GLY A 149 -2.40 1.55 -1.04
CA GLY A 149 -2.12 2.93 -1.43
C GLY A 149 -0.67 3.29 -1.18
N TRP A 150 -0.23 4.31 -1.88
CA TRP A 150 1.15 4.79 -1.83
C TRP A 150 1.23 6.24 -2.29
N GLY A 151 2.31 6.91 -1.95
CA GLY A 151 2.53 8.28 -2.37
C GLY A 151 3.76 8.91 -1.75
N GLU A 152 3.90 10.19 -2.03
CA GLU A 152 5.00 11.02 -1.54
C GLU A 152 4.45 12.31 -0.95
N ARG A 153 5.06 12.76 0.14
CA ARG A 153 4.78 14.09 0.71
C ARG A 153 6.11 14.75 1.08
N GLY A 154 6.50 15.75 0.27
CA GLY A 154 7.84 16.31 0.37
C GLY A 154 8.90 15.24 0.05
N ASP A 155 9.77 14.98 1.00
CA ASP A 155 10.82 13.96 0.91
C ASP A 155 10.44 12.63 1.60
N GLU A 156 9.21 12.50 2.03
CA GLU A 156 8.67 11.31 2.71
C GLU A 156 7.82 10.48 1.75
N LYS A 157 8.27 9.24 1.47
CA LYS A 157 7.46 8.24 0.77
C LYS A 157 6.72 7.39 1.79
N TRP A 158 5.48 6.98 1.46
CA TRP A 158 4.66 6.13 2.30
C TRP A 158 3.94 5.07 1.47
N ALA A 159 3.67 3.93 2.08
CA ALA A 159 2.83 2.90 1.50
C ALA A 159 1.96 2.25 2.59
N VAL A 160 0.76 1.85 2.20
CA VAL A 160 -0.14 1.01 3.01
C VAL A 160 -0.23 -0.34 2.35
N THR A 161 0.05 -1.39 3.10
CA THR A 161 -0.01 -2.76 2.63
C THR A 161 -1.01 -3.57 3.44
N TRP A 162 -1.64 -4.52 2.77
CA TRP A 162 -2.51 -5.52 3.38
C TRP A 162 -1.97 -6.91 3.10
N PHE A 163 -2.08 -7.80 4.10
CA PHE A 163 -1.67 -9.20 4.01
C PHE A 163 -2.86 -10.11 4.25
N ALA A 164 -3.00 -11.13 3.43
CA ALA A 164 -3.92 -12.22 3.71
C ALA A 164 -3.46 -13.04 4.92
N PRO A 165 -4.39 -13.70 5.63
CA PRO A 165 -3.99 -14.62 6.69
C PRO A 165 -3.16 -15.76 6.10
N SER A 166 -2.13 -16.15 6.83
CA SER A 166 -1.24 -17.27 6.49
C SER A 166 -1.26 -18.32 7.61
N MET A 167 -0.47 -19.38 7.44
CA MET A 167 -0.31 -20.37 8.50
C MET A 167 0.30 -19.77 9.78
N PHE A 168 1.07 -18.68 9.67
CA PHE A 168 1.86 -18.12 10.77
C PHE A 168 1.37 -16.76 11.25
N THR A 169 0.56 -16.07 10.47
CA THR A 169 0.10 -14.71 10.78
C THR A 169 -1.39 -14.53 10.44
N PRO A 170 -2.15 -13.79 11.25
CA PRO A 170 -3.47 -13.33 10.84
C PRO A 170 -3.38 -12.38 9.65
N ALA A 171 -4.52 -12.00 9.08
CA ALA A 171 -4.60 -10.87 8.17
C ALA A 171 -4.09 -9.61 8.87
N GLY A 172 -3.46 -8.73 8.12
CA GLY A 172 -2.90 -7.51 8.69
C GLY A 172 -2.80 -6.35 7.72
N VAL A 173 -2.61 -5.18 8.30
CA VAL A 173 -2.34 -3.92 7.58
C VAL A 173 -1.10 -3.29 8.20
N ASP A 174 -0.16 -2.91 7.36
CA ASP A 174 1.04 -2.17 7.77
C ASP A 174 1.10 -0.82 7.05
N ILE A 175 1.65 0.18 7.74
CA ILE A 175 1.98 1.49 7.18
C ILE A 175 3.50 1.60 7.14
N TYR A 176 4.03 1.87 5.96
CA TYR A 176 5.46 2.02 5.71
C TYR A 176 5.84 3.48 5.51
N SER A 177 7.04 3.85 5.93
CA SER A 177 7.71 5.10 5.56
C SER A 177 9.12 4.83 5.03
N SER A 178 9.53 5.63 4.05
CA SER A 178 10.94 5.63 3.57
C SER A 178 11.89 6.25 4.59
N LYS A 179 11.35 7.01 5.55
CA LYS A 179 12.14 7.62 6.62
C LYS A 179 12.55 6.58 7.65
N LYS A 180 13.82 6.62 8.04
CA LYS A 180 14.35 5.73 9.06
C LYS A 180 13.64 5.93 10.41
N ASP A 181 13.32 7.17 10.72
CA ASP A 181 12.73 7.58 12.00
C ASP A 181 11.19 7.43 12.04
N GLY A 182 10.61 6.94 10.95
CA GLY A 182 9.18 6.67 10.88
C GLY A 182 8.39 7.70 10.05
N ILE A 183 7.08 7.62 10.14
CA ILE A 183 6.15 8.49 9.43
C ILE A 183 5.86 9.75 10.26
N SER A 184 5.65 10.88 9.58
CA SER A 184 5.20 12.10 10.26
C SER A 184 3.78 11.94 10.78
N GLU A 185 3.54 12.46 12.00
CA GLU A 185 2.24 12.34 12.68
C GLU A 185 1.04 12.90 11.86
N PRO A 186 1.16 14.05 11.15
CA PRO A 186 0.07 14.52 10.31
C PRO A 186 -0.25 13.56 9.16
N LEU A 187 0.78 13.01 8.50
CA LEU A 187 0.60 12.07 7.39
C LEU A 187 0.01 10.74 7.88
N TYR A 188 0.47 10.24 9.03
CA TYR A 188 -0.11 9.06 9.66
C TYR A 188 -1.61 9.19 9.92
N LYS A 189 -2.05 10.32 10.49
CA LYS A 189 -3.47 10.56 10.79
C LYS A 189 -4.33 10.55 9.53
N GLU A 190 -3.86 11.16 8.46
CA GLU A 190 -4.57 11.16 7.19
C GLU A 190 -4.65 9.77 6.58
N ILE A 191 -3.55 9.00 6.61
CA ILE A 191 -3.54 7.61 6.15
C ILE A 191 -4.49 6.74 6.97
N LEU A 192 -4.44 6.85 8.30
CA LEU A 192 -5.33 6.09 9.18
C LEU A 192 -6.79 6.39 8.90
N GLN A 193 -7.15 7.67 8.77
CA GLN A 193 -8.50 8.09 8.42
C GLN A 193 -8.94 7.51 7.07
N ALA A 194 -8.04 7.48 6.08
CA ALA A 194 -8.34 6.89 4.77
C ALA A 194 -8.54 5.37 4.86
N ILE A 195 -7.75 4.65 5.66
CA ILE A 195 -7.92 3.21 5.89
C ILE A 195 -9.27 2.93 6.58
N GLU A 196 -9.61 3.71 7.59
CA GLU A 196 -10.87 3.58 8.34
C GLU A 196 -12.11 3.90 7.50
N GLY A 197 -11.94 4.68 6.44
CA GLY A 197 -12.97 5.04 5.46
C GLY A 197 -13.11 4.07 4.30
N LEU A 198 -12.31 2.99 4.23
CA LEU A 198 -12.40 2.02 3.14
C LEU A 198 -13.76 1.29 3.14
N ASP A 199 -14.31 1.07 1.95
CA ASP A 199 -15.51 0.24 1.76
C ASP A 199 -15.28 -1.23 2.16
N ALA A 200 -14.02 -1.67 2.13
CA ALA A 200 -13.59 -2.96 2.67
C ALA A 200 -13.64 -2.95 4.20
N LYS A 201 -14.84 -3.09 4.75
CA LYS A 201 -15.10 -2.97 6.20
C LYS A 201 -14.19 -3.85 7.05
N GLU A 202 -13.85 -5.05 6.61
CA GLU A 202 -12.95 -5.94 7.34
C GLU A 202 -11.57 -5.30 7.54
N ILE A 203 -11.06 -4.57 6.54
CA ILE A 203 -9.77 -3.85 6.63
C ILE A 203 -9.93 -2.63 7.53
N ALA A 204 -10.99 -1.84 7.32
CA ALA A 204 -11.28 -0.66 8.11
C ALA A 204 -11.48 -0.99 9.60
N ASP A 205 -12.26 -2.02 9.93
CA ASP A 205 -12.53 -2.45 11.29
C ASP A 205 -11.27 -3.04 11.96
N LEU A 206 -10.46 -3.79 11.19
CA LEU A 206 -9.17 -4.30 11.67
C LEU A 206 -8.22 -3.15 12.03
N ALA A 207 -8.14 -2.13 11.18
CA ALA A 207 -7.29 -0.96 11.46
C ALA A 207 -7.78 -0.19 12.70
N LYS A 208 -9.09 0.06 12.82
CA LYS A 208 -9.67 0.72 14.00
C LYS A 208 -9.38 -0.02 15.30
N ALA A 209 -9.48 -1.35 15.28
CA ALA A 209 -9.31 -2.16 16.48
C ALA A 209 -7.84 -2.38 16.86
N GLU A 210 -6.98 -2.58 15.87
CA GLU A 210 -5.66 -3.20 16.09
C GLU A 210 -4.47 -2.37 15.59
N MET A 211 -4.66 -1.23 14.89
CA MET A 211 -3.52 -0.41 14.45
C MET A 211 -2.76 0.13 15.65
N LYS A 212 -1.46 -0.15 15.70
CA LYS A 212 -0.55 0.28 16.76
C LYS A 212 0.78 0.73 16.17
N GLU A 213 1.40 1.67 16.83
CA GLU A 213 2.76 2.09 16.53
C GLU A 213 3.74 0.91 16.69
N VAL A 214 4.66 0.79 15.74
CA VAL A 214 5.81 -0.10 15.79
C VAL A 214 7.00 0.70 16.30
N LYS A 215 7.60 0.26 17.40
CA LYS A 215 8.67 1.01 18.04
C LYS A 215 9.87 1.19 17.12
N ILE A 216 10.30 2.43 16.94
CA ILE A 216 11.52 2.82 16.25
C ILE A 216 12.46 3.44 17.28
N GLU A 217 13.64 2.86 17.46
CA GLU A 217 14.63 3.28 18.46
C GLU A 217 16.02 2.83 18.01
N TYR A 218 16.87 3.76 17.58
CA TYR A 218 18.24 3.52 17.14
C TYR A 218 19.26 4.04 18.13
#